data_60b74f221ad14a3c29b24e655f6deb92
#
_entry.id   60b74f221ad14a3c29b24e655f6deb92
#
_cell.length_a   1.000
_cell.length_b   1.000
_cell.length_c   1.000
_cell.angle_alpha   90.00
_cell.angle_beta   90.00
_cell.angle_gamma   90.00
#
_symmetry.space_group_name_H-M   'P 1'
#
loop_
_entity.id
_entity.type
_entity.pdbx_description
1 polymer ?
#
loop_
_entity_poly.entity_id
_entity_poly.type
_entity_poly.pdbx_seq_one_letter_code
_entity_poly.pdbx_strand_id
1 'polypeptide(L)'
;MYNYYNEVIKLKSKLINEIKKNKYTSIAVVVFIALLLLLFIIYKAVMPSLGTPVYGNRLDGIEKVEITTTKMGELDEKIENEKYVSSCKTNVSGKTVDIVVTVIEETKPKDAKKITDVILKEFDEEQVAYYDFQVFIKSENSKETGYPIIAYKNKSNDNFSYSSAK
;
A
#
# COMPACT_ATOMS: atom_id res chain seq x y z
N MET A 1 -37.79 -6.24 37.54
CA MET A 1 -38.01 -6.69 36.15
C MET A 1 -39.47 -6.54 35.68
N TYR A 2 -40.46 -6.83 36.54
CA TYR A 2 -41.90 -6.76 36.23
C TYR A 2 -42.42 -5.32 35.92
N ASN A 3 -41.88 -4.31 36.57
CA ASN A 3 -42.30 -2.90 36.39
C ASN A 3 -41.90 -2.33 35.00
N TYR A 4 -40.73 -2.70 34.50
CA TYR A 4 -40.24 -2.27 33.19
C TYR A 4 -41.09 -2.81 32.01
N TYR A 5 -41.54 -4.07 32.14
CA TYR A 5 -42.38 -4.71 31.13
C TYR A 5 -43.76 -4.05 31.01
N ASN A 6 -44.36 -3.68 32.14
CA ASN A 6 -45.67 -2.99 32.17
C ASN A 6 -45.59 -1.56 31.63
N GLU A 7 -44.49 -0.84 31.83
CA GLU A 7 -44.28 0.48 31.24
C GLU A 7 -44.12 0.39 29.73
N VAL A 8 -43.37 -0.57 29.21
CA VAL A 8 -43.21 -0.78 27.76
C VAL A 8 -44.55 -1.10 27.09
N ILE A 9 -45.39 -1.95 27.71
CA ILE A 9 -46.72 -2.25 27.18
C ILE A 9 -47.62 -1.02 27.16
N LYS A 10 -47.58 -0.20 28.21
CA LYS A 10 -48.36 1.04 28.34
C LYS A 10 -47.92 2.11 27.32
N LEU A 11 -46.64 2.24 27.07
CA LEU A 11 -46.09 3.10 26.01
C LEU A 11 -46.51 2.61 24.62
N LYS A 12 -46.43 1.30 24.37
CA LYS A 12 -46.85 0.69 23.12
C LYS A 12 -48.32 0.90 22.79
N SER A 13 -49.21 0.71 23.81
CA SER A 13 -50.64 0.94 23.64
C SER A 13 -50.99 2.42 23.41
N LYS A 14 -50.28 3.34 24.09
CA LYS A 14 -50.44 4.79 23.89
C LYS A 14 -50.01 5.23 22.50
N LEU A 15 -48.88 4.71 22.01
CA LEU A 15 -48.38 4.96 20.64
C LEU A 15 -49.38 4.43 19.59
N ILE A 16 -49.88 3.21 19.74
CA ILE A 16 -50.89 2.63 18.81
C ILE A 16 -52.17 3.45 18.79
N ASN A 17 -52.64 3.97 19.91
CA ASN A 17 -53.83 4.79 19.97
C ASN A 17 -53.61 6.17 19.33
N GLU A 18 -52.46 6.81 19.49
CA GLU A 18 -52.09 8.06 18.83
C GLU A 18 -52.01 7.86 17.29
N ILE A 19 -51.42 6.75 16.86
CA ILE A 19 -51.30 6.37 15.44
C ILE A 19 -52.73 6.18 14.81
N LYS A 20 -53.62 5.57 15.51
CA LYS A 20 -55.04 5.36 15.06
C LYS A 20 -55.79 6.67 14.99
N LYS A 21 -55.55 7.61 15.91
CA LYS A 21 -56.25 8.89 16.01
C LYS A 21 -55.88 9.87 14.91
N ASN A 22 -54.66 9.77 14.38
CA ASN A 22 -54.13 10.72 13.38
C ASN A 22 -53.48 9.99 12.21
N LYS A 23 -54.28 9.34 11.37
CA LYS A 23 -53.85 8.50 10.23
C LYS A 23 -52.85 9.21 9.30
N TYR A 24 -53.08 10.50 9.02
CA TYR A 24 -52.21 11.28 8.12
C TYR A 24 -50.85 11.57 8.71
N THR A 25 -50.78 11.89 10.00
CA THR A 25 -49.49 12.12 10.69
C THR A 25 -48.69 10.83 10.78
N SER A 26 -49.32 9.70 10.98
CA SER A 26 -48.66 8.40 11.02
C SER A 26 -48.07 8.02 9.65
N ILE A 27 -48.79 8.24 8.58
CA ILE A 27 -48.33 8.04 7.21
C ILE A 27 -47.15 8.97 6.92
N ALA A 28 -47.25 10.25 7.31
CA ALA A 28 -46.17 11.22 7.09
C ALA A 28 -44.87 10.80 7.82
N VAL A 29 -44.97 10.29 9.07
CA VAL A 29 -43.80 9.79 9.81
C VAL A 29 -43.17 8.58 9.14
N VAL A 30 -43.98 7.63 8.67
CA VAL A 30 -43.48 6.44 7.94
C VAL A 30 -42.76 6.84 6.64
N VAL A 31 -43.34 7.76 5.88
CA VAL A 31 -42.75 8.28 4.64
C VAL A 31 -41.44 9.00 4.94
N PHE A 32 -41.39 9.80 6.02
CA PHE A 32 -40.18 10.52 6.42
C PHE A 32 -39.05 9.54 6.80
N ILE A 33 -39.36 8.48 7.58
CA ILE A 33 -38.39 7.43 7.93
C ILE A 33 -37.89 6.70 6.69
N ALA A 34 -38.80 6.34 5.76
CA ALA A 34 -38.44 5.69 4.52
C ALA A 34 -37.51 6.58 3.67
N LEU A 35 -37.72 7.88 3.65
CA LEU A 35 -36.91 8.86 2.93
C LEU A 35 -35.51 9.00 3.56
N LEU A 36 -35.42 9.00 4.90
CA LEU A 36 -34.11 8.97 5.61
C LEU A 36 -33.33 7.70 5.33
N LEU A 37 -33.99 6.52 5.30
CA LEU A 37 -33.36 5.27 4.95
C LEU A 37 -32.85 5.26 3.50
N LEU A 38 -33.64 5.79 2.57
CA LEU A 38 -33.25 5.95 1.18
C LEU A 38 -32.01 6.85 1.04
N LEU A 39 -32.01 8.00 1.73
CA LEU A 39 -30.84 8.91 1.76
C LEU A 39 -29.60 8.23 2.36
N PHE A 40 -29.76 7.42 3.41
CA PHE A 40 -28.67 6.66 4.00
C PHE A 40 -28.10 5.60 3.02
N ILE A 41 -28.95 4.92 2.26
CA ILE A 41 -28.53 3.96 1.24
C ILE A 41 -27.79 4.67 0.10
N ILE A 42 -28.32 5.81 -0.37
CA ILE A 42 -27.66 6.63 -1.40
C ILE A 42 -26.30 7.14 -0.89
N TYR A 43 -26.25 7.63 0.36
CA TYR A 43 -25.00 8.06 0.99
C TYR A 43 -23.96 6.94 1.01
N LYS A 44 -24.35 5.73 1.42
CA LYS A 44 -23.46 4.56 1.41
C LYS A 44 -23.04 4.12 0.01
N ALA A 45 -23.91 4.28 -0.98
CA ALA A 45 -23.61 3.93 -2.37
C ALA A 45 -22.69 4.93 -3.07
N VAL A 46 -22.85 6.23 -2.77
CA VAL A 46 -22.07 7.32 -3.39
C VAL A 46 -20.73 7.55 -2.67
N MET A 47 -20.69 7.29 -1.35
CA MET A 47 -19.48 7.43 -0.52
C MET A 47 -19.02 6.09 0.06
N PRO A 48 -18.71 5.08 -0.76
CA PRO A 48 -18.28 3.77 -0.27
C PRO A 48 -16.92 3.80 0.44
N SER A 49 -16.16 4.89 0.31
CA SER A 49 -14.74 4.95 0.67
C SER A 49 -14.37 6.02 1.70
N LEU A 50 -15.33 6.62 2.42
CA LEU A 50 -14.97 7.45 3.57
C LEU A 50 -14.35 6.56 4.66
N GLY A 51 -13.03 6.35 4.58
CA GLY A 51 -12.25 5.53 5.52
C GLY A 51 -11.48 4.37 4.87
N THR A 52 -11.69 4.07 3.57
CA THR A 52 -10.80 3.15 2.85
C THR A 52 -9.78 3.97 2.06
N PRO A 53 -8.49 3.67 2.17
CA PRO A 53 -7.48 4.37 1.38
C PRO A 53 -7.76 4.19 -0.12
N VAL A 54 -7.54 5.25 -0.91
CA VAL A 54 -7.75 5.28 -2.38
C VAL A 54 -7.01 4.14 -3.09
N TYR A 55 -5.96 3.63 -2.48
CA TYR A 55 -5.13 2.51 -2.98
C TYR A 55 -5.58 1.12 -2.48
N GLY A 56 -6.75 1.02 -1.82
CA GLY A 56 -7.25 -0.23 -1.26
C GLY A 56 -6.29 -0.83 -0.23
N ASN A 57 -6.28 -2.17 -0.12
CA ASN A 57 -5.45 -2.92 0.83
C ASN A 57 -4.02 -3.18 0.32
N ARG A 58 -3.55 -2.40 -0.66
CA ARG A 58 -2.24 -2.64 -1.27
C ARG A 58 -1.09 -2.56 -0.26
N LEU A 59 -1.22 -1.74 0.78
CA LEU A 59 -0.19 -1.55 1.81
C LEU A 59 -0.44 -2.36 3.08
N ASP A 60 -1.46 -3.23 3.11
CA ASP A 60 -1.71 -4.08 4.28
C ASP A 60 -0.47 -4.91 4.61
N GLY A 61 -0.08 -4.92 5.88
CA GLY A 61 1.06 -5.65 6.39
C GLY A 61 2.41 -4.94 6.26
N ILE A 62 2.48 -3.71 5.70
CA ILE A 62 3.74 -2.97 5.54
C ILE A 62 4.43 -2.71 6.89
N GLU A 63 3.65 -2.52 7.95
CA GLU A 63 4.15 -2.30 9.31
C GLU A 63 4.93 -3.48 9.90
N LYS A 64 4.75 -4.69 9.34
CA LYS A 64 5.46 -5.90 9.78
C LYS A 64 6.81 -6.08 9.09
N VAL A 65 6.97 -5.49 7.94
CA VAL A 65 8.15 -5.63 7.07
C VAL A 65 8.78 -4.28 6.73
N GLU A 66 8.56 -3.29 7.59
CA GLU A 66 9.01 -1.92 7.38
C GLU A 66 10.52 -1.86 7.11
N ILE A 67 10.90 -1.13 6.07
CA ILE A 67 12.29 -0.80 5.76
C ILE A 67 12.54 0.62 6.28
N THR A 68 13.25 0.72 7.40
CA THR A 68 13.53 2.00 8.05
C THR A 68 14.56 2.82 7.28
N THR A 69 14.57 4.14 7.50
CA THR A 69 15.61 5.02 6.95
C THR A 69 17.00 4.63 7.37
N THR A 70 17.18 4.10 8.59
CA THR A 70 18.45 3.58 9.08
C THR A 70 18.89 2.38 8.24
N LYS A 71 18.02 1.40 8.01
CA LYS A 71 18.32 0.23 7.17
C LYS A 71 18.66 0.62 5.74
N MET A 72 17.99 1.65 5.17
CA MET A 72 18.34 2.17 3.85
C MET A 72 19.75 2.77 3.83
N GLY A 73 20.13 3.55 4.85
CA GLY A 73 21.49 4.10 4.97
C GLY A 73 22.56 3.03 5.12
N GLU A 74 22.33 2.01 5.95
CA GLU A 74 23.24 0.87 6.11
C GLU A 74 23.40 0.08 4.81
N LEU A 75 22.32 -0.09 4.06
CA LEU A 75 22.36 -0.72 2.73
C LEU A 75 23.19 0.11 1.76
N ASP A 76 22.94 1.43 1.68
CA ASP A 76 23.68 2.34 0.81
C ASP A 76 25.19 2.24 1.08
N GLU A 77 25.60 2.37 2.35
CA GLU A 77 27.00 2.24 2.75
C GLU A 77 27.60 0.87 2.42
N LYS A 78 26.85 -0.20 2.62
CA LYS A 78 27.31 -1.55 2.36
C LYS A 78 27.53 -1.80 0.87
N ILE A 79 26.59 -1.33 0.03
CA ILE A 79 26.70 -1.45 -1.43
C ILE A 79 27.82 -0.55 -1.98
N GLU A 80 28.03 0.64 -1.40
CA GLU A 80 29.14 1.51 -1.76
C GLU A 80 30.52 0.90 -1.47
N ASN A 81 30.61 0.02 -0.48
CA ASN A 81 31.83 -0.75 -0.19
C ASN A 81 32.07 -1.93 -1.13
N GLU A 82 31.10 -2.27 -1.99
CA GLU A 82 31.25 -3.33 -2.97
C GLU A 82 32.19 -2.92 -4.11
N LYS A 83 32.90 -3.91 -4.63
CA LYS A 83 33.81 -3.69 -5.76
C LYS A 83 33.04 -3.12 -6.95
N TYR A 84 33.59 -2.10 -7.57
CA TYR A 84 33.05 -1.40 -8.73
C TYR A 84 31.91 -0.40 -8.44
N VAL A 85 31.48 -0.22 -7.22
CA VAL A 85 30.45 0.77 -6.88
C VAL A 85 31.10 2.09 -6.48
N SER A 86 30.59 3.18 -7.02
CA SER A 86 30.99 4.54 -6.69
C SER A 86 29.98 5.23 -5.77
N SER A 87 28.69 4.93 -5.95
CA SER A 87 27.63 5.43 -5.06
C SER A 87 26.40 4.55 -5.11
N CYS A 88 25.66 4.53 -4.00
CA CYS A 88 24.35 3.87 -3.90
C CYS A 88 23.33 4.82 -3.26
N LYS A 89 22.09 4.73 -3.70
CA LYS A 89 20.97 5.47 -3.12
C LYS A 89 19.71 4.65 -3.12
N THR A 90 19.21 4.36 -1.95
CA THR A 90 17.98 3.59 -1.72
C THR A 90 16.82 4.51 -1.34
N ASN A 91 15.65 4.26 -1.91
CA ASN A 91 14.41 4.92 -1.54
C ASN A 91 13.28 3.88 -1.50
N VAL A 92 12.36 4.03 -0.56
CA VAL A 92 11.17 3.18 -0.43
C VAL A 92 9.93 4.01 -0.62
N SER A 93 9.09 3.62 -1.57
CA SER A 93 7.82 4.27 -1.87
C SER A 93 6.70 3.24 -1.93
N GLY A 94 5.87 3.21 -0.88
CA GLY A 94 4.83 2.19 -0.74
C GLY A 94 5.42 0.78 -0.73
N LYS A 95 5.12 -0.04 -1.73
CA LYS A 95 5.66 -1.41 -1.88
C LYS A 95 6.83 -1.51 -2.86
N THR A 96 7.43 -0.41 -3.23
CA THR A 96 8.55 -0.41 -4.17
C THR A 96 9.82 0.07 -3.47
N VAL A 97 10.88 -0.69 -3.60
CA VAL A 97 12.24 -0.33 -3.19
C VAL A 97 13.01 0.04 -4.45
N ASP A 98 13.31 1.33 -4.59
CA ASP A 98 14.07 1.90 -5.70
C ASP A 98 15.52 2.10 -5.27
N ILE A 99 16.45 1.48 -5.98
CA ILE A 99 17.88 1.55 -5.67
C ILE A 99 18.63 2.05 -6.91
N VAL A 100 19.33 3.14 -6.77
CA VAL A 100 20.17 3.71 -7.82
C VAL A 100 21.63 3.45 -7.47
N VAL A 101 22.30 2.66 -8.30
CA VAL A 101 23.73 2.33 -8.13
C VAL A 101 24.52 3.00 -9.26
N THR A 102 25.58 3.69 -8.90
CA THR A 102 26.58 4.20 -9.86
C THR A 102 27.81 3.32 -9.76
N VAL A 103 28.23 2.74 -10.90
CA VAL A 103 29.46 1.96 -10.96
C VAL A 103 30.59 2.79 -11.57
N ILE A 104 31.83 2.50 -11.15
CA ILE A 104 33.03 3.14 -11.67
C ILE A 104 33.18 2.87 -13.19
N GLU A 105 33.92 3.74 -13.87
CA GLU A 105 34.27 3.58 -15.29
C GLU A 105 34.85 2.18 -15.57
N GLU A 106 34.61 1.68 -16.78
CA GLU A 106 35.10 0.37 -17.26
C GLU A 106 34.49 -0.87 -16.56
N THR A 107 33.51 -0.68 -15.66
CA THR A 107 32.79 -1.81 -15.08
C THR A 107 31.97 -2.54 -16.12
N LYS A 108 32.27 -3.81 -16.35
CA LYS A 108 31.51 -4.61 -17.33
C LYS A 108 30.07 -4.82 -16.88
N PRO A 109 29.06 -4.69 -17.78
CA PRO A 109 27.65 -4.90 -17.43
C PRO A 109 27.37 -6.24 -16.75
N LYS A 110 28.11 -7.30 -17.06
CA LYS A 110 28.01 -8.60 -16.41
C LYS A 110 28.40 -8.55 -14.92
N ASP A 111 29.43 -7.78 -14.57
CA ASP A 111 29.89 -7.65 -13.20
C ASP A 111 28.97 -6.71 -12.41
N ALA A 112 28.49 -5.64 -13.04
CA ALA A 112 27.50 -4.74 -12.45
C ALA A 112 26.18 -5.47 -12.07
N LYS A 113 25.72 -6.42 -12.88
CA LYS A 113 24.53 -7.23 -12.57
C LYS A 113 24.67 -8.05 -11.30
N LYS A 114 25.87 -8.46 -10.90
CA LYS A 114 26.08 -9.24 -9.66
C LYS A 114 25.76 -8.42 -8.39
N ILE A 115 25.80 -7.10 -8.49
CA ILE A 115 25.45 -6.21 -7.37
C ILE A 115 24.00 -6.42 -6.94
N THR A 116 23.09 -6.74 -7.86
CA THR A 116 21.68 -7.00 -7.52
C THR A 116 21.50 -8.21 -6.62
N ASP A 117 22.35 -9.24 -6.77
CA ASP A 117 22.31 -10.42 -5.91
C ASP A 117 22.81 -10.10 -4.50
N VAL A 118 23.76 -9.15 -4.39
CA VAL A 118 24.22 -8.65 -3.09
C VAL A 118 23.12 -7.85 -2.43
N ILE A 119 22.47 -6.97 -3.17
CA ILE A 119 21.36 -6.14 -2.69
C ILE A 119 20.24 -7.01 -2.07
N LEU A 120 19.79 -8.08 -2.75
CA LEU A 120 18.70 -8.92 -2.24
C LEU A 120 19.06 -9.62 -0.92
N LYS A 121 20.31 -9.95 -0.70
CA LYS A 121 20.77 -10.62 0.54
C LYS A 121 20.70 -9.73 1.77
N GLU A 122 20.57 -8.42 1.58
CA GLU A 122 20.44 -7.46 2.66
C GLU A 122 19.03 -7.30 3.20
N PHE A 123 18.06 -7.91 2.52
CA PHE A 123 16.66 -7.91 2.93
C PHE A 123 16.24 -9.28 3.47
N ASP A 124 15.37 -9.26 4.47
CA ASP A 124 14.78 -10.46 5.02
C ASP A 124 13.84 -11.13 4.01
N GLU A 125 13.65 -12.45 4.11
CA GLU A 125 12.78 -13.20 3.20
C GLU A 125 11.35 -12.63 3.13
N GLU A 126 10.83 -12.15 4.27
CA GLU A 126 9.52 -11.50 4.35
C GLU A 126 9.48 -10.17 3.57
N GLN A 127 10.56 -9.37 3.65
CA GLN A 127 10.69 -8.13 2.88
C GLN A 127 10.81 -8.42 1.38
N VAL A 128 11.61 -9.41 1.01
CA VAL A 128 11.79 -9.83 -0.39
C VAL A 128 10.47 -10.35 -1.00
N ALA A 129 9.62 -11.01 -0.19
CA ALA A 129 8.31 -11.50 -0.61
C ALA A 129 7.22 -10.42 -0.63
N TYR A 130 7.42 -9.30 0.09
CA TYR A 130 6.43 -8.24 0.19
C TYR A 130 6.66 -7.10 -0.79
N TYR A 131 7.93 -6.69 -1.00
CA TYR A 131 8.30 -5.54 -1.83
C TYR A 131 8.61 -5.93 -3.27
N ASP A 132 8.34 -4.99 -4.17
CA ASP A 132 8.88 -4.98 -5.53
C ASP A 132 10.19 -4.21 -5.50
N PHE A 133 11.24 -4.74 -6.13
CA PHE A 133 12.57 -4.13 -6.19
C PHE A 133 12.86 -3.64 -7.59
N GLN A 134 13.33 -2.41 -7.68
CA GLN A 134 13.82 -1.80 -8.92
C GLN A 134 15.23 -1.27 -8.70
N VAL A 135 16.20 -1.82 -9.41
CA VAL A 135 17.59 -1.38 -9.33
C VAL A 135 17.99 -0.76 -10.66
N PHE A 136 18.39 0.50 -10.59
CA PHE A 136 18.89 1.25 -11.71
C PHE A 136 20.41 1.39 -11.62
N ILE A 137 21.16 0.72 -12.48
CA ILE A 137 22.61 0.73 -12.47
C ILE A 137 23.10 1.58 -13.63
N LYS A 138 23.83 2.64 -13.34
CA LYS A 138 24.47 3.52 -14.31
C LYS A 138 25.99 3.52 -14.15
N SER A 139 26.72 3.73 -15.24
CA SER A 139 28.15 3.98 -15.18
C SER A 139 28.44 5.46 -14.89
N GLU A 140 29.56 5.78 -14.25
CA GLU A 140 30.09 7.15 -14.17
C GLU A 140 30.29 7.73 -15.56
N ASN A 141 30.71 6.92 -16.51
CA ASN A 141 30.78 7.29 -17.92
C ASN A 141 29.42 7.09 -18.59
N SER A 142 28.70 8.19 -18.83
CA SER A 142 27.38 8.18 -19.45
C SER A 142 27.35 7.63 -20.90
N LYS A 143 28.51 7.49 -21.52
CA LYS A 143 28.66 7.00 -22.93
C LYS A 143 29.01 5.51 -22.98
N GLU A 144 29.17 4.86 -21.83
CA GLU A 144 29.54 3.45 -21.78
C GLU A 144 28.42 2.55 -22.29
N THR A 145 28.77 1.64 -23.20
CA THR A 145 27.81 0.75 -23.86
C THR A 145 27.26 -0.28 -22.87
N GLY A 146 25.96 -0.54 -22.94
CA GLY A 146 25.29 -1.51 -22.07
C GLY A 146 24.73 -0.91 -20.76
N TYR A 147 24.87 0.39 -20.57
CA TYR A 147 24.25 1.17 -19.50
C TYR A 147 23.23 2.16 -20.04
N PRO A 148 22.22 2.54 -19.24
CA PRO A 148 21.88 2.00 -17.92
C PRO A 148 21.34 0.56 -17.96
N ILE A 149 21.54 -0.18 -16.87
CA ILE A 149 20.91 -1.47 -16.64
C ILE A 149 19.75 -1.26 -15.67
N ILE A 150 18.56 -1.74 -16.03
CA ILE A 150 17.40 -1.74 -15.15
C ILE A 150 17.14 -3.18 -14.75
N ALA A 151 17.21 -3.46 -13.47
CA ALA A 151 16.86 -4.75 -12.89
C ALA A 151 15.54 -4.61 -12.13
N TYR A 152 14.60 -5.48 -12.39
CA TYR A 152 13.29 -5.48 -11.76
C TYR A 152 12.95 -6.86 -11.19
N LYS A 153 12.50 -6.91 -9.96
CA LYS A 153 11.99 -8.09 -9.29
C LYS A 153 10.66 -7.76 -8.61
N ASN A 154 9.60 -8.45 -8.97
CA ASN A 154 8.35 -8.37 -8.23
C ASN A 154 8.31 -9.40 -7.09
N LYS A 155 7.38 -9.22 -6.17
CA LYS A 155 7.16 -10.12 -5.02
C LYS A 155 6.95 -11.60 -5.37
N SER A 156 6.54 -11.92 -6.62
CA SER A 156 6.26 -13.28 -7.06
C SER A 156 7.44 -13.97 -7.73
N ASN A 157 8.54 -13.26 -7.95
CA ASN A 157 9.73 -13.77 -8.60
C ASN A 157 10.90 -13.83 -7.62
N ASP A 158 11.70 -14.90 -7.70
CA ASP A 158 12.90 -15.04 -6.86
C ASP A 158 14.12 -14.30 -7.43
N ASN A 159 14.11 -14.02 -8.73
CA ASN A 159 15.25 -13.44 -9.44
C ASN A 159 14.88 -12.13 -10.14
N PHE A 160 15.89 -11.29 -10.36
CA PHE A 160 15.77 -10.10 -11.18
C PHE A 160 15.62 -10.41 -12.67
N SER A 161 14.73 -9.67 -13.33
CA SER A 161 14.69 -9.52 -14.78
C SER A 161 15.48 -8.27 -15.18
N TYR A 162 16.21 -8.32 -16.28
CA TYR A 162 17.09 -7.23 -16.69
C TYR A 162 16.65 -6.65 -18.03
N SER A 163 16.71 -5.32 -18.11
CA SER A 163 16.67 -4.55 -19.35
C SER A 163 17.90 -3.63 -19.41
N SER A 164 18.46 -3.44 -20.57
CA SER A 164 19.57 -2.50 -20.78
C SER A 164 19.32 -1.67 -22.04
N ALA A 165 19.85 -0.46 -22.07
CA ALA A 165 19.91 0.30 -23.31
C ALA A 165 20.73 -0.48 -24.36
N LYS A 166 20.25 -0.46 -25.59
CA LYS A 166 20.98 -1.05 -26.73
C LYS A 166 22.10 -0.13 -27.19
#